data_9c7f171c78d1ebdaf8073248c30e6035
#
_entry.id   9c7f171c78d1ebdaf8073248c30e6035
#
_cell.length_a   1.000
_cell.length_b   1.000
_cell.length_c   1.000
_cell.angle_alpha   90.00
_cell.angle_beta   90.00
_cell.angle_gamma   90.00
#
_symmetry.space_group_name_H-M   'P 1'
#
loop_
_entity.id
_entity.type
_entity.pdbx_description
1 polymer ?
#
loop_
_entity_poly.entity_id
_entity_poly.type
_entity_poly.pdbx_seq_one_letter_code
_entity_poly.pdbx_strand_id
1 'polypeptide(L)'
;MFRRSLIVFLPLMFAAVVSAQDKPLRPVHTFSIVAFDPATGEMGVAVQSHWFAVGGEVPFAEAGVGAVATQSFIDPSYGPLGLNLMRAGKSAPDALHGLLIADDACNVRQVAMVDTQGRVATFTGAKDIEPAGGIAGGSTGNPMAIQCGGQSGGAMQIGKNYAVQANLMSNDRIWPAMSKAYESTKGDLADRMLAALDAAQAAGGDVRGRQSAAIVIVPAKGTGKPWQDYAFNLRVDDSAEPLKELRRLVTLQRAYNHMNAGDKAVELHDNAGALREYGAAEQLVPDSAEMIYWHAVALANMGRVDESLPLFKKVFAMDRNWLDLTPRLPKAGLLPDNPQLIQKIVAQGK
;
A
#
# COMPACT_ATOMS: atom_id res chain seq x y z
N MET A 1 -80.73 -7.22 32.54
CA MET A 1 -79.53 -6.37 32.54
C MET A 1 -78.31 -7.21 32.09
N PHE A 2 -78.06 -7.27 30.79
CA PHE A 2 -76.94 -8.05 30.24
C PHE A 2 -75.76 -7.12 29.99
N ARG A 3 -74.64 -7.32 30.72
CA ARG A 3 -73.35 -6.67 30.47
C ARG A 3 -72.63 -7.37 29.30
N ARG A 4 -72.47 -6.68 28.20
CA ARG A 4 -71.60 -7.11 27.09
C ARG A 4 -70.17 -6.71 27.42
N SER A 5 -69.29 -7.71 27.63
CA SER A 5 -67.86 -7.51 27.73
C SER A 5 -67.27 -7.41 26.32
N LEU A 6 -66.65 -6.26 26.05
CA LEU A 6 -65.92 -6.00 24.79
C LEU A 6 -64.51 -6.55 24.93
N ILE A 7 -64.19 -7.63 24.21
CA ILE A 7 -62.81 -8.17 24.12
C ILE A 7 -62.13 -7.42 23.02
N VAL A 8 -61.15 -6.57 23.37
CA VAL A 8 -60.27 -5.87 22.41
C VAL A 8 -59.09 -6.83 22.06
N PHE A 9 -59.10 -7.34 20.85
CA PHE A 9 -57.94 -8.07 20.29
C PHE A 9 -56.91 -7.01 19.85
N LEU A 10 -55.77 -6.98 20.54
CA LEU A 10 -54.59 -6.23 20.14
C LEU A 10 -53.74 -7.12 19.20
N PRO A 11 -53.56 -6.76 17.91
CA PRO A 11 -52.69 -7.55 17.07
C PRO A 11 -51.23 -7.31 17.48
N LEU A 12 -50.54 -8.37 17.95
CA LEU A 12 -49.08 -8.37 18.12
C LEU A 12 -48.46 -8.29 16.73
N MET A 13 -47.99 -7.10 16.35
CA MET A 13 -47.10 -6.94 15.19
C MET A 13 -45.74 -7.57 15.55
N PHE A 14 -45.49 -8.76 15.07
CA PHE A 14 -44.13 -9.28 14.95
C PHE A 14 -43.37 -8.45 13.93
N ALA A 15 -42.56 -7.51 14.38
CA ALA A 15 -41.54 -6.92 13.56
C ALA A 15 -40.53 -8.02 13.23
N ALA A 16 -40.60 -8.54 12.00
CA ALA A 16 -39.52 -9.35 11.48
C ALA A 16 -38.27 -8.45 11.42
N VAL A 17 -37.32 -8.70 12.31
CA VAL A 17 -35.96 -8.17 12.19
C VAL A 17 -35.42 -8.77 10.90
N VAL A 18 -35.49 -8.01 9.81
CA VAL A 18 -34.74 -8.30 8.59
C VAL A 18 -33.28 -8.11 9.02
N SER A 19 -32.64 -9.20 9.41
CA SER A 19 -31.18 -9.25 9.50
C SER A 19 -30.66 -8.80 8.12
N ALA A 20 -29.96 -7.68 8.08
CA ALA A 20 -29.20 -7.32 6.89
C ALA A 20 -28.34 -8.55 6.55
N GLN A 21 -28.60 -9.16 5.39
CA GLN A 21 -27.81 -10.30 4.95
C GLN A 21 -26.36 -9.81 4.86
N ASP A 22 -25.55 -10.27 5.81
CA ASP A 22 -24.10 -10.12 5.72
C ASP A 22 -23.67 -10.65 4.35
N LYS A 23 -22.88 -9.85 3.64
CA LYS A 23 -22.32 -10.28 2.34
C LYS A 23 -21.74 -11.68 2.53
N PRO A 24 -21.98 -12.62 1.60
CA PRO A 24 -21.42 -13.95 1.73
C PRO A 24 -19.91 -13.86 1.90
N LEU A 25 -19.39 -14.40 3.00
CA LEU A 25 -17.97 -14.46 3.32
C LEU A 25 -17.26 -15.24 2.20
N ARG A 26 -16.60 -14.51 1.31
CA ARG A 26 -15.70 -15.09 0.32
C ARG A 26 -14.28 -14.96 0.84
N PRO A 27 -13.51 -16.04 0.86
CA PRO A 27 -12.14 -15.98 1.32
C PRO A 27 -11.25 -15.19 0.36
N VAL A 28 -10.54 -14.18 0.89
CA VAL A 28 -9.50 -13.43 0.17
C VAL A 28 -8.17 -14.14 0.37
N HIS A 29 -7.89 -15.09 -0.51
CA HIS A 29 -6.67 -15.90 -0.47
C HIS A 29 -5.48 -15.09 -0.99
N THR A 30 -4.39 -15.06 -0.23
CA THR A 30 -3.45 -13.96 -0.36
C THR A 30 -2.11 -14.34 0.26
N PHE A 31 -1.05 -13.73 -0.22
CA PHE A 31 0.19 -13.63 0.53
C PHE A 31 0.57 -12.16 0.74
N SER A 32 1.00 -11.85 1.94
CA SER A 32 1.34 -10.49 2.34
C SER A 32 2.52 -10.42 3.31
N ILE A 33 3.06 -9.23 3.44
CA ILE A 33 4.08 -8.88 4.41
C ILE A 33 3.71 -7.56 5.09
N VAL A 34 3.82 -7.51 6.42
CA VAL A 34 3.93 -6.26 7.17
C VAL A 34 5.38 -6.08 7.61
N ALA A 35 5.90 -4.85 7.55
CA ALA A 35 7.29 -4.61 7.92
C ALA A 35 7.52 -3.21 8.50
N PHE A 36 8.56 -3.12 9.34
CA PHE A 36 9.15 -1.92 9.90
C PHE A 36 10.63 -1.86 9.51
N ASP A 37 11.10 -0.72 9.06
CA ASP A 37 12.51 -0.48 8.80
C ASP A 37 13.15 0.27 9.97
N PRO A 38 14.04 -0.36 10.75
CA PRO A 38 14.68 0.29 11.90
C PRO A 38 15.62 1.44 11.51
N ALA A 39 16.06 1.52 10.26
CA ALA A 39 16.95 2.59 9.79
C ALA A 39 16.18 3.89 9.50
N THR A 40 14.98 3.80 8.92
CA THR A 40 14.17 4.96 8.52
C THR A 40 12.97 5.18 9.44
N GLY A 41 12.54 4.13 10.16
CA GLY A 41 11.31 4.11 10.95
C GLY A 41 10.05 3.96 10.09
N GLU A 42 10.18 3.73 8.79
CA GLU A 42 9.07 3.46 7.89
C GLU A 42 8.39 2.14 8.23
N MET A 43 7.09 2.09 8.00
CA MET A 43 6.27 0.89 8.18
C MET A 43 5.37 0.68 6.98
N GLY A 44 5.03 -0.57 6.69
CA GLY A 44 4.14 -0.80 5.56
C GLY A 44 3.59 -2.21 5.44
N VAL A 45 2.75 -2.36 4.43
CA VAL A 45 2.13 -3.61 3.98
C VAL A 45 2.34 -3.75 2.48
N ALA A 46 2.75 -4.95 2.04
CA ALA A 46 2.65 -5.32 0.63
C ALA A 46 1.90 -6.64 0.48
N VAL A 47 1.12 -6.78 -0.59
CA VAL A 47 0.17 -7.88 -0.78
C VAL A 47 -0.01 -8.22 -2.25
N GLN A 48 -0.20 -9.51 -2.55
CA GLN A 48 -0.73 -10.00 -3.82
C GLN A 48 -1.80 -11.05 -3.57
N SER A 49 -2.80 -11.09 -4.46
CA SER A 49 -3.92 -12.04 -4.40
C SER A 49 -4.47 -12.35 -5.80
N HIS A 50 -5.10 -13.52 -5.93
CA HIS A 50 -6.11 -13.75 -6.97
C HIS A 50 -7.48 -13.28 -6.49
N TRP A 51 -7.57 -11.97 -6.23
CA TRP A 51 -8.78 -11.27 -5.81
C TRP A 51 -8.78 -9.89 -6.48
N PHE A 52 -9.96 -9.42 -6.90
CA PHE A 52 -10.10 -8.08 -7.49
C PHE A 52 -9.84 -7.00 -6.43
N ALA A 53 -8.97 -6.04 -6.77
CA ALA A 53 -8.70 -4.85 -5.96
C ALA A 53 -8.29 -5.13 -4.49
N VAL A 54 -7.41 -6.12 -4.27
CA VAL A 54 -6.95 -6.52 -2.92
C VAL A 54 -6.40 -5.36 -2.08
N GLY A 55 -5.88 -4.33 -2.74
CA GLY A 55 -5.35 -3.13 -2.09
C GLY A 55 -6.40 -2.28 -1.37
N GLY A 56 -7.70 -2.51 -1.59
CA GLY A 56 -8.79 -1.86 -0.87
C GLY A 56 -9.21 -2.58 0.42
N GLU A 57 -8.77 -3.82 0.59
CA GLU A 57 -9.31 -4.73 1.59
C GLU A 57 -8.27 -5.19 2.63
N VAL A 58 -7.03 -5.43 2.20
CA VAL A 58 -6.00 -6.09 3.01
C VAL A 58 -5.06 -5.13 3.74
N PRO A 59 -4.46 -4.09 3.07
CA PRO A 59 -3.43 -3.27 3.68
C PRO A 59 -4.01 -2.05 4.39
N PHE A 60 -3.57 -1.86 5.63
CA PHE A 60 -3.83 -0.66 6.43
C PHE A 60 -2.52 -0.18 7.03
N ALA A 61 -2.23 1.12 6.97
CA ALA A 61 -1.06 1.71 7.60
C ALA A 61 -1.32 3.15 8.01
N GLU A 62 -0.69 3.58 9.10
CA GLU A 62 -0.76 4.94 9.60
C GLU A 62 0.60 5.41 10.10
N ALA A 63 1.04 6.56 9.60
CA ALA A 63 2.32 7.17 9.94
C ALA A 63 2.44 7.42 11.46
N GLY A 64 3.54 6.93 12.05
CA GLY A 64 3.80 7.05 13.47
C GLY A 64 2.96 6.13 14.36
N VAL A 65 2.20 5.18 13.79
CA VAL A 65 1.34 4.25 14.52
C VAL A 65 1.68 2.79 14.23
N GLY A 66 1.56 2.34 12.98
CA GLY A 66 1.77 0.95 12.63
C GLY A 66 1.23 0.56 11.27
N ALA A 67 1.28 -0.75 10.98
CA ALA A 67 0.71 -1.34 9.78
C ALA A 67 0.03 -2.68 10.09
N VAL A 68 -1.05 -2.98 9.34
CA VAL A 68 -1.89 -4.16 9.51
C VAL A 68 -2.21 -4.78 8.15
N ALA A 69 -2.07 -6.10 8.03
CA ALA A 69 -2.57 -6.89 6.91
C ALA A 69 -3.60 -7.89 7.42
N THR A 70 -4.84 -7.79 6.97
CA THR A 70 -5.93 -8.75 7.29
C THR A 70 -6.38 -9.44 6.02
N GLN A 71 -6.47 -10.77 6.02
CA GLN A 71 -6.74 -11.59 4.84
C GLN A 71 -7.42 -12.92 5.21
N SER A 72 -7.56 -13.87 4.27
CA SER A 72 -8.36 -15.09 4.36
C SER A 72 -9.87 -14.78 4.34
N PHE A 73 -10.67 -15.26 5.26
CA PHE A 73 -12.03 -14.75 5.43
C PHE A 73 -11.92 -13.40 6.12
N ILE A 74 -11.71 -12.38 5.28
CA ILE A 74 -11.31 -11.05 5.72
C ILE A 74 -12.36 -10.40 6.62
N ASP A 75 -11.89 -9.78 7.70
CA ASP A 75 -12.61 -8.76 8.43
C ASP A 75 -11.80 -7.46 8.36
N PRO A 76 -12.21 -6.48 7.53
CA PRO A 76 -11.48 -5.23 7.38
C PRO A 76 -11.37 -4.42 8.67
N SER A 77 -12.23 -4.69 9.68
CA SER A 77 -12.21 -3.97 10.95
C SER A 77 -10.91 -4.17 11.75
N TYR A 78 -10.19 -5.27 11.52
CA TYR A 78 -8.85 -5.48 12.12
C TYR A 78 -7.86 -4.37 11.77
N GLY A 79 -7.99 -3.76 10.57
CA GLY A 79 -7.17 -2.62 10.16
C GLY A 79 -7.33 -1.42 11.09
N PRO A 80 -8.48 -0.71 11.05
CA PRO A 80 -8.69 0.49 11.85
C PRO A 80 -8.69 0.22 13.36
N LEU A 81 -9.21 -0.92 13.84
CA LEU A 81 -9.20 -1.25 15.26
C LEU A 81 -7.78 -1.56 15.76
N GLY A 82 -6.98 -2.32 15.00
CA GLY A 82 -5.57 -2.58 15.31
C GLY A 82 -4.75 -1.29 15.39
N LEU A 83 -4.90 -0.40 14.39
CA LEU A 83 -4.25 0.91 14.40
C LEU A 83 -4.71 1.76 15.59
N ASN A 84 -5.99 1.77 15.95
CA ASN A 84 -6.50 2.49 17.12
C ASN A 84 -5.89 1.98 18.43
N LEU A 85 -5.76 0.67 18.61
CA LEU A 85 -5.12 0.07 19.78
C LEU A 85 -3.63 0.44 19.85
N MET A 86 -2.91 0.37 18.73
CA MET A 86 -1.50 0.77 18.66
C MET A 86 -1.32 2.27 18.91
N ARG A 87 -2.21 3.13 18.40
CA ARG A 87 -2.23 4.57 18.69
C ARG A 87 -2.49 4.85 20.18
N ALA A 88 -3.28 4.01 20.84
CA ALA A 88 -3.49 4.06 22.30
C ALA A 88 -2.34 3.46 23.12
N GLY A 89 -1.21 3.11 22.49
CA GLY A 89 0.02 2.65 23.16
C GLY A 89 0.11 1.13 23.39
N LYS A 90 -0.82 0.35 22.82
CA LYS A 90 -0.69 -1.13 22.84
C LYS A 90 0.37 -1.57 21.83
N SER A 91 1.08 -2.67 22.14
CA SER A 91 1.97 -3.29 21.16
C SER A 91 1.17 -3.94 20.02
N ALA A 92 1.79 -4.11 18.85
CA ALA A 92 1.15 -4.86 17.77
C ALA A 92 0.74 -6.29 18.18
N PRO A 93 1.56 -7.07 18.93
CA PRO A 93 1.13 -8.35 19.48
C PRO A 93 -0.08 -8.26 20.43
N ASP A 94 -0.12 -7.27 21.35
CA ASP A 94 -1.24 -7.12 22.29
C ASP A 94 -2.51 -6.67 21.55
N ALA A 95 -2.37 -5.79 20.57
CA ALA A 95 -3.50 -5.33 19.75
C ALA A 95 -4.12 -6.50 18.97
N LEU A 96 -3.27 -7.30 18.29
CA LEU A 96 -3.73 -8.48 17.54
C LEU A 96 -4.38 -9.51 18.48
N HIS A 97 -3.74 -9.85 19.58
CA HIS A 97 -4.28 -10.79 20.55
C HIS A 97 -5.66 -10.34 21.08
N GLY A 98 -5.78 -9.08 21.48
CA GLY A 98 -7.04 -8.52 21.96
C GLY A 98 -8.20 -8.61 20.96
N LEU A 99 -7.92 -8.36 19.67
CA LEU A 99 -8.93 -8.47 18.61
C LEU A 99 -9.31 -9.93 18.35
N LEU A 100 -8.33 -10.85 18.34
CA LEU A 100 -8.57 -12.28 18.09
C LEU A 100 -9.44 -12.92 19.16
N ILE A 101 -9.22 -12.64 20.44
CA ILE A 101 -10.04 -13.21 21.52
C ILE A 101 -11.48 -12.66 21.56
N ALA A 102 -11.71 -11.50 20.94
CA ALA A 102 -13.04 -10.89 20.81
C ALA A 102 -13.79 -11.31 19.53
N ASP A 103 -13.13 -12.00 18.60
CA ASP A 103 -13.73 -12.47 17.34
C ASP A 103 -14.06 -13.97 17.41
N ASP A 104 -15.35 -14.31 17.54
CA ASP A 104 -15.81 -15.69 17.55
C ASP A 104 -15.45 -16.46 16.26
N ALA A 105 -15.18 -15.75 15.16
CA ALA A 105 -14.77 -16.31 13.87
C ALA A 105 -13.25 -16.25 13.64
N CYS A 106 -12.43 -16.02 14.68
CA CYS A 106 -10.98 -15.85 14.51
C CYS A 106 -10.30 -17.06 13.84
N ASN A 107 -10.89 -18.24 13.94
CA ASN A 107 -10.36 -19.48 13.33
C ASN A 107 -10.28 -19.48 11.79
N VAL A 108 -10.88 -18.50 11.12
CA VAL A 108 -10.81 -18.31 9.65
C VAL A 108 -10.10 -17.01 9.27
N ARG A 109 -9.47 -16.31 10.22
CA ARG A 109 -8.73 -15.06 9.97
C ARG A 109 -7.24 -15.34 9.77
N GLN A 110 -6.62 -14.55 8.91
CA GLN A 110 -5.14 -14.46 8.85
C GLN A 110 -4.75 -12.99 8.93
N VAL A 111 -4.02 -12.61 9.98
CA VAL A 111 -3.75 -11.21 10.30
C VAL A 111 -2.30 -11.04 10.75
N ALA A 112 -1.64 -9.99 10.24
CA ALA A 112 -0.33 -9.56 10.73
C ALA A 112 -0.35 -8.08 11.08
N MET A 113 0.37 -7.70 12.15
CA MET A 113 0.50 -6.32 12.62
C MET A 113 1.94 -6.00 12.98
N VAL A 114 2.36 -4.75 12.73
CA VAL A 114 3.66 -4.21 13.16
C VAL A 114 3.48 -2.81 13.73
N ASP A 115 4.21 -2.49 14.81
CA ASP A 115 4.19 -1.16 15.45
C ASP A 115 5.49 -0.36 15.23
N THR A 116 5.51 0.87 15.72
CA THR A 116 6.64 1.82 15.59
C THR A 116 7.92 1.40 16.30
N GLN A 117 7.90 0.33 17.10
CA GLN A 117 9.07 -0.25 17.76
C GLN A 117 9.54 -1.54 17.05
N GLY A 118 8.92 -1.87 15.91
CA GLY A 118 9.20 -3.08 15.16
C GLY A 118 8.74 -4.35 15.87
N ARG A 119 7.87 -4.26 16.90
CA ARG A 119 7.22 -5.45 17.47
C ARG A 119 6.18 -5.93 16.49
N VAL A 120 6.18 -7.21 16.20
CA VAL A 120 5.32 -7.78 15.16
C VAL A 120 4.65 -9.05 15.64
N ALA A 121 3.44 -9.30 15.17
CA ALA A 121 2.78 -10.58 15.30
C ALA A 121 2.09 -10.96 14.00
N THR A 122 2.00 -12.27 13.73
CA THR A 122 1.17 -12.85 12.68
C THR A 122 0.37 -14.01 13.24
N PHE A 123 -0.87 -14.11 12.83
CA PHE A 123 -1.82 -15.16 13.24
C PHE A 123 -2.36 -15.85 11.99
N THR A 124 -2.39 -17.20 12.05
CA THR A 124 -3.04 -18.04 11.04
C THR A 124 -4.13 -18.86 11.72
N GLY A 125 -5.36 -18.71 11.27
CA GLY A 125 -6.54 -19.41 11.79
C GLY A 125 -6.49 -20.91 11.52
N ALA A 126 -7.03 -21.70 12.44
CA ALA A 126 -7.03 -23.17 12.35
C ALA A 126 -7.87 -23.73 11.18
N LYS A 127 -8.73 -22.90 10.59
CA LYS A 127 -9.57 -23.22 9.43
C LYS A 127 -9.23 -22.42 8.19
N ASP A 128 -8.08 -21.71 8.19
CA ASP A 128 -7.57 -21.11 6.96
C ASP A 128 -7.31 -22.19 5.92
N ILE A 129 -7.64 -21.90 4.67
CA ILE A 129 -7.49 -22.88 3.59
C ILE A 129 -6.02 -23.14 3.32
N GLU A 130 -5.62 -24.40 3.53
CA GLU A 130 -4.23 -24.85 3.38
C GLU A 130 -3.79 -24.96 1.89
N PRO A 131 -2.47 -24.88 1.64
CA PRO A 131 -1.41 -24.53 2.59
C PRO A 131 -1.52 -23.09 3.09
N ALA A 132 -1.48 -22.94 4.41
CA ALA A 132 -1.57 -21.67 5.12
C ALA A 132 -0.55 -21.59 6.26
N GLY A 133 0.04 -20.41 6.46
CA GLY A 133 1.02 -20.19 7.51
C GLY A 133 1.65 -18.81 7.48
N GLY A 134 2.56 -18.56 8.41
CA GLY A 134 3.28 -17.30 8.50
C GLY A 134 4.57 -17.43 9.30
N ILE A 135 5.44 -16.42 9.21
CA ILE A 135 6.68 -16.28 9.97
C ILE A 135 6.76 -14.85 10.47
N ALA A 136 6.96 -14.68 11.79
CA ALA A 136 7.37 -13.41 12.40
C ALA A 136 8.90 -13.38 12.50
N GLY A 137 9.53 -12.32 11.99
CA GLY A 137 10.98 -12.17 11.93
C GLY A 137 11.63 -12.29 13.32
N GLY A 138 12.73 -13.03 13.41
CA GLY A 138 13.43 -13.23 14.66
C GLY A 138 12.64 -13.96 15.76
N SER A 139 11.53 -14.62 15.41
CA SER A 139 10.77 -15.45 16.36
C SER A 139 11.60 -16.65 16.79
N THR A 140 11.76 -16.85 18.10
CA THR A 140 12.52 -17.96 18.70
C THR A 140 11.65 -18.89 19.53
N GLY A 141 10.35 -18.55 19.71
CA GLY A 141 9.39 -19.30 20.52
C GLY A 141 8.44 -20.16 19.70
N ASN A 142 7.78 -21.10 20.36
CA ASN A 142 6.65 -21.81 19.78
C ASN A 142 5.48 -20.84 19.52
N PRO A 143 4.71 -21.03 18.45
CA PRO A 143 3.51 -20.25 18.23
C PRO A 143 2.55 -20.35 19.42
N MET A 144 1.93 -19.23 19.81
CA MET A 144 0.93 -19.16 20.85
C MET A 144 -0.42 -19.62 20.29
N ALA A 145 -1.01 -20.64 20.90
CA ALA A 145 -2.35 -21.08 20.54
C ALA A 145 -3.38 -20.02 20.97
N ILE A 146 -4.26 -19.65 20.06
CA ILE A 146 -5.39 -18.75 20.31
C ILE A 146 -6.68 -19.57 20.28
N GLN A 147 -7.63 -19.23 21.14
CA GLN A 147 -8.97 -19.81 21.17
C GLN A 147 -10.01 -18.76 20.74
N CYS A 148 -10.92 -19.13 19.86
CA CYS A 148 -12.04 -18.33 19.41
C CYS A 148 -13.34 -18.94 19.98
N GLY A 149 -14.10 -18.19 20.76
CA GLY A 149 -15.37 -18.70 21.31
C GLY A 149 -15.25 -20.05 22.06
N GLY A 150 -14.10 -20.32 22.70
CA GLY A 150 -13.82 -21.57 23.40
C GLY A 150 -13.37 -22.75 22.54
N GLN A 151 -13.21 -22.56 21.22
CA GLN A 151 -12.68 -23.53 20.27
C GLN A 151 -11.24 -23.15 19.81
N SER A 152 -10.52 -24.11 19.19
CA SER A 152 -9.21 -23.80 18.58
C SER A 152 -9.36 -22.71 17.52
N GLY A 153 -8.72 -21.55 17.76
CA GLY A 153 -8.71 -20.41 16.83
C GLY A 153 -7.58 -20.47 15.85
N GLY A 154 -6.43 -20.96 16.24
CA GLY A 154 -5.22 -20.97 15.41
C GLY A 154 -3.94 -20.71 16.20
N ALA A 155 -2.89 -20.27 15.50
CA ALA A 155 -1.57 -20.05 16.05
C ALA A 155 -1.05 -18.66 15.74
N MET A 156 -0.57 -17.94 16.75
CA MET A 156 0.04 -16.62 16.66
C MET A 156 1.54 -16.70 16.92
N GLN A 157 2.35 -16.12 16.02
CA GLN A 157 3.78 -15.93 16.20
C GLN A 157 4.09 -14.48 16.53
N ILE A 158 5.04 -14.26 17.42
CA ILE A 158 5.52 -12.93 17.82
C ILE A 158 7.00 -12.81 17.43
N GLY A 159 7.39 -11.67 16.90
CA GLY A 159 8.76 -11.42 16.45
C GLY A 159 9.09 -9.93 16.35
N LYS A 160 10.02 -9.61 15.45
CA LYS A 160 10.52 -8.25 15.26
C LYS A 160 10.62 -7.89 13.77
N ASN A 161 10.38 -6.63 13.49
CA ASN A 161 10.59 -5.91 12.25
C ASN A 161 9.70 -6.33 11.06
N TYR A 162 9.34 -7.59 10.91
CA TYR A 162 8.45 -7.99 9.82
C TYR A 162 7.69 -9.28 10.16
N ALA A 163 6.55 -9.47 9.50
CA ALA A 163 5.89 -10.76 9.41
C ALA A 163 5.36 -11.00 8.00
N VAL A 164 5.56 -12.23 7.53
CA VAL A 164 4.99 -12.74 6.28
C VAL A 164 3.91 -13.75 6.59
N GLN A 165 2.88 -13.78 5.76
CA GLN A 165 1.75 -14.72 5.91
C GLN A 165 1.15 -15.06 4.55
N ALA A 166 0.59 -16.25 4.43
CA ALA A 166 -0.03 -16.74 3.21
C ALA A 166 -1.07 -17.82 3.52
N ASN A 167 -2.13 -17.90 2.69
CA ASN A 167 -3.18 -18.91 2.77
C ASN A 167 -3.67 -19.29 1.37
N LEU A 168 -4.17 -20.53 1.20
CA LEU A 168 -4.54 -21.15 -0.08
C LEU A 168 -3.41 -21.11 -1.12
N MET A 169 -2.22 -21.44 -0.67
CA MET A 169 -1.05 -21.43 -1.53
C MET A 169 -0.90 -22.75 -2.29
N SER A 170 -0.06 -22.76 -3.30
CA SER A 170 0.32 -23.97 -4.03
C SER A 170 1.14 -24.95 -3.18
N ASN A 171 1.84 -24.48 -2.15
CA ASN A 171 2.65 -25.26 -1.22
C ASN A 171 3.06 -24.44 0.01
N ASP A 172 3.70 -25.11 1.00
CA ASP A 172 4.13 -24.55 2.27
C ASP A 172 5.50 -23.83 2.24
N ARG A 173 6.16 -23.76 1.09
CA ARG A 173 7.46 -23.07 0.92
C ARG A 173 7.27 -21.57 0.68
N ILE A 174 6.04 -21.08 0.51
CA ILE A 174 5.73 -19.70 0.14
C ILE A 174 6.23 -18.72 1.20
N TRP A 175 5.77 -18.80 2.44
CA TRP A 175 6.17 -17.87 3.50
C TRP A 175 7.62 -18.00 3.94
N PRO A 176 8.27 -19.21 3.93
CA PRO A 176 9.72 -19.29 4.10
C PRO A 176 10.52 -18.59 2.99
N ALA A 177 10.06 -18.68 1.73
CA ALA A 177 10.70 -17.99 0.62
C ALA A 177 10.57 -16.47 0.75
N MET A 178 9.39 -15.96 1.16
CA MET A 178 9.16 -14.55 1.45
C MET A 178 10.09 -14.02 2.54
N SER A 179 10.17 -14.72 3.66
CA SER A 179 11.02 -14.36 4.81
C SER A 179 12.48 -14.26 4.39
N LYS A 180 13.00 -15.31 3.73
CA LYS A 180 14.38 -15.35 3.23
C LYS A 180 14.68 -14.20 2.26
N ALA A 181 13.79 -13.94 1.31
CA ALA A 181 13.97 -12.87 0.33
C ALA A 181 13.98 -11.49 0.99
N TYR A 182 13.04 -11.23 1.92
CA TYR A 182 13.00 -9.98 2.66
C TYR A 182 14.31 -9.71 3.43
N GLU A 183 14.85 -10.72 4.12
CA GLU A 183 16.06 -10.60 4.92
C GLU A 183 17.34 -10.44 4.06
N SER A 184 17.41 -11.08 2.90
CA SER A 184 18.59 -11.09 2.04
C SER A 184 18.65 -9.93 1.06
N THR A 185 17.51 -9.26 0.78
CA THR A 185 17.45 -8.17 -0.20
C THR A 185 17.97 -6.86 0.42
N LYS A 186 18.81 -6.17 -0.35
CA LYS A 186 19.29 -4.82 -0.04
C LYS A 186 18.38 -3.80 -0.74
N GLY A 187 18.32 -2.59 -0.20
CA GLY A 187 17.51 -1.50 -0.73
C GLY A 187 16.59 -0.92 0.34
N ASP A 188 15.69 -0.06 -0.07
CA ASP A 188 14.69 0.52 0.82
C ASP A 188 13.60 -0.49 1.23
N LEU A 189 12.66 -0.07 2.06
CA LEU A 189 11.58 -0.93 2.54
C LEU A 189 10.73 -1.48 1.39
N ALA A 190 10.45 -0.66 0.35
CA ALA A 190 9.67 -1.09 -0.81
C ALA A 190 10.37 -2.20 -1.60
N ASP A 191 11.69 -2.08 -1.86
CA ASP A 191 12.46 -3.12 -2.57
C ASP A 191 12.44 -4.46 -1.85
N ARG A 192 12.62 -4.43 -0.52
CA ARG A 192 12.64 -5.63 0.33
C ARG A 192 11.27 -6.30 0.39
N MET A 193 10.19 -5.51 0.50
CA MET A 193 8.81 -6.04 0.51
C MET A 193 8.41 -6.61 -0.85
N LEU A 194 8.76 -5.93 -1.96
CA LEU A 194 8.51 -6.45 -3.31
C LEU A 194 9.28 -7.73 -3.58
N ALA A 195 10.53 -7.84 -3.10
CA ALA A 195 11.32 -9.06 -3.22
C ALA A 195 10.66 -10.25 -2.47
N ALA A 196 10.03 -9.99 -1.32
CA ALA A 196 9.26 -11.02 -0.61
C ALA A 196 8.06 -11.51 -1.44
N LEU A 197 7.31 -10.59 -2.07
CA LEU A 197 6.18 -10.97 -2.93
C LEU A 197 6.63 -11.71 -4.19
N ASP A 198 7.74 -11.29 -4.83
CA ASP A 198 8.30 -11.99 -5.99
C ASP A 198 8.76 -13.41 -5.63
N ALA A 199 9.37 -13.59 -4.45
CA ALA A 199 9.78 -14.90 -3.95
C ALA A 199 8.57 -15.82 -3.67
N ALA A 200 7.48 -15.27 -3.13
CA ALA A 200 6.22 -16.00 -2.96
C ALA A 200 5.69 -16.48 -4.32
N GLN A 201 5.62 -15.59 -5.31
CA GLN A 201 5.14 -15.93 -6.64
C GLN A 201 6.05 -16.94 -7.34
N ALA A 202 7.38 -16.81 -7.21
CA ALA A 202 8.36 -17.75 -7.78
C ALA A 202 8.29 -19.15 -7.12
N ALA A 203 7.92 -19.22 -5.83
CA ALA A 203 7.72 -20.46 -5.12
C ALA A 203 6.40 -21.18 -5.45
N GLY A 204 5.53 -20.53 -6.26
CA GLY A 204 4.27 -21.09 -6.74
C GLY A 204 3.04 -20.20 -6.50
N GLY A 205 3.10 -19.27 -5.53
CA GLY A 205 2.04 -18.29 -5.26
C GLY A 205 0.68 -18.87 -4.88
N ASP A 206 -0.35 -18.09 -5.11
CA ASP A 206 -1.76 -18.46 -4.95
C ASP A 206 -2.14 -19.57 -5.95
N VAL A 207 -2.75 -20.64 -5.49
CA VAL A 207 -3.13 -21.79 -6.33
C VAL A 207 -4.10 -21.41 -7.46
N ARG A 208 -4.86 -20.34 -7.31
CA ARG A 208 -5.80 -19.85 -8.33
C ARG A 208 -5.14 -18.96 -9.39
N GLY A 209 -3.93 -18.47 -9.13
CA GLY A 209 -3.20 -17.58 -10.02
C GLY A 209 -2.96 -16.18 -9.44
N ARG A 210 -2.95 -15.16 -10.32
CA ARG A 210 -2.60 -13.76 -10.02
C ARG A 210 -3.69 -12.84 -10.49
N GLN A 211 -4.00 -11.75 -9.78
CA GLN A 211 -4.97 -10.76 -10.25
C GLN A 211 -4.63 -9.35 -9.79
N SER A 212 -4.34 -9.13 -8.51
CA SER A 212 -4.12 -7.79 -7.97
C SER A 212 -2.96 -7.77 -7.00
N ALA A 213 -2.38 -6.58 -6.77
CA ALA A 213 -1.33 -6.36 -5.79
C ALA A 213 -1.38 -4.92 -5.26
N ALA A 214 -0.82 -4.70 -4.06
CA ALA A 214 -0.71 -3.37 -3.50
C ALA A 214 0.51 -3.25 -2.59
N ILE A 215 0.97 -2.01 -2.40
CA ILE A 215 1.96 -1.63 -1.41
C ILE A 215 1.56 -0.31 -0.76
N VAL A 216 1.54 -0.28 0.56
CA VAL A 216 1.33 0.92 1.36
C VAL A 216 2.51 1.05 2.31
N ILE A 217 3.23 2.16 2.25
CA ILE A 217 4.33 2.49 3.17
C ILE A 217 4.11 3.89 3.71
N VAL A 218 4.24 4.03 5.01
CA VAL A 218 4.07 5.27 5.74
C VAL A 218 5.36 5.66 6.45
N PRO A 219 5.65 6.98 6.62
CA PRO A 219 6.83 7.46 7.31
C PRO A 219 6.75 7.20 8.83
N ALA A 220 7.91 7.31 9.50
CA ALA A 220 8.06 7.17 10.95
C ALA A 220 7.20 8.14 11.77
N LYS A 221 6.86 9.29 11.19
CA LYS A 221 6.07 10.34 11.83
C LYS A 221 5.03 10.89 10.88
N GLY A 222 3.80 11.03 11.38
CA GLY A 222 2.74 11.72 10.65
C GLY A 222 2.91 13.24 10.67
N THR A 223 2.43 13.88 9.61
CA THR A 223 2.41 15.36 9.48
C THR A 223 1.18 15.99 10.15
N GLY A 224 0.28 15.17 10.68
CA GLY A 224 -1.08 15.58 11.11
C GLY A 224 -2.08 15.68 9.95
N LYS A 225 -1.66 15.30 8.74
CA LYS A 225 -2.48 15.24 7.52
C LYS A 225 -2.44 13.83 6.96
N PRO A 226 -3.22 12.88 7.49
CA PRO A 226 -3.12 11.47 7.13
C PRO A 226 -3.22 11.17 5.62
N TRP A 227 -3.90 12.04 4.87
CA TRP A 227 -4.01 11.92 3.40
C TRP A 227 -2.72 12.25 2.63
N GLN A 228 -1.68 12.78 3.31
CA GLN A 228 -0.35 13.09 2.75
C GLN A 228 0.76 12.21 3.32
N ASP A 229 0.46 11.40 4.33
CA ASP A 229 1.43 10.63 5.10
C ASP A 229 1.73 9.25 4.47
N TYR A 230 1.98 9.23 3.15
CA TYR A 230 2.35 8.02 2.42
C TYR A 230 3.66 8.23 1.66
N ALA A 231 4.64 7.34 1.90
CA ALA A 231 5.78 7.19 1.01
C ALA A 231 5.35 6.45 -0.27
N PHE A 232 4.52 5.41 -0.09
CA PHE A 232 3.86 4.68 -1.17
C PHE A 232 2.42 4.35 -0.79
N ASN A 233 1.49 4.52 -1.72
CA ASN A 233 0.10 4.04 -1.63
C ASN A 233 -0.34 3.65 -3.05
N LEU A 234 0.10 2.48 -3.48
CA LEU A 234 0.00 2.04 -4.86
C LEU A 234 -0.79 0.74 -4.96
N ARG A 235 -1.65 0.64 -5.96
CA ARG A 235 -2.56 -0.49 -6.19
C ARG A 235 -2.58 -0.88 -7.66
N VAL A 236 -2.62 -2.18 -7.88
CA VAL A 236 -2.92 -2.80 -9.16
C VAL A 236 -4.17 -3.64 -8.94
N ASP A 237 -5.32 -3.15 -9.37
CA ASP A 237 -6.61 -3.73 -9.02
C ASP A 237 -6.96 -4.97 -9.84
N ASP A 238 -6.51 -5.02 -11.11
CA ASP A 238 -6.71 -6.15 -12.01
C ASP A 238 -5.60 -6.21 -13.06
N SER A 239 -4.82 -7.29 -13.07
CA SER A 239 -3.73 -7.51 -14.04
C SER A 239 -3.30 -8.98 -14.05
N ALA A 240 -2.92 -9.48 -15.22
CA ALA A 240 -2.29 -10.81 -15.34
C ALA A 240 -0.89 -10.86 -14.70
N GLU A 241 -0.20 -9.71 -14.60
CA GLU A 241 1.15 -9.58 -14.03
C GLU A 241 1.20 -8.47 -12.96
N PRO A 242 0.45 -8.61 -11.83
CA PRO A 242 0.24 -7.52 -10.88
C PRO A 242 1.54 -7.08 -10.19
N LEU A 243 2.48 -7.98 -9.90
CA LEU A 243 3.76 -7.62 -9.28
C LEU A 243 4.68 -6.85 -10.23
N LYS A 244 4.69 -7.22 -11.52
CA LYS A 244 5.44 -6.48 -12.54
C LYS A 244 4.93 -5.04 -12.65
N GLU A 245 3.60 -4.88 -12.69
CA GLU A 245 2.97 -3.57 -12.76
C GLU A 245 3.18 -2.78 -11.46
N LEU A 246 3.03 -3.40 -10.30
CA LEU A 246 3.28 -2.75 -9.01
C LEU A 246 4.74 -2.23 -8.91
N ARG A 247 5.72 -3.01 -9.38
CA ARG A 247 7.13 -2.60 -9.44
C ARG A 247 7.34 -1.40 -10.35
N ARG A 248 6.67 -1.39 -11.51
CA ARG A 248 6.67 -0.23 -12.43
C ARG A 248 6.11 1.02 -11.73
N LEU A 249 4.99 0.88 -11.00
CA LEU A 249 4.38 1.98 -10.24
C LEU A 249 5.29 2.48 -9.11
N VAL A 250 5.99 1.60 -8.39
CA VAL A 250 6.97 2.00 -7.36
C VAL A 250 8.10 2.82 -7.97
N THR A 251 8.64 2.39 -9.12
CA THR A 251 9.66 3.15 -9.85
C THR A 251 9.15 4.53 -10.28
N LEU A 252 7.92 4.58 -10.80
CA LEU A 252 7.28 5.81 -11.21
C LEU A 252 7.06 6.76 -10.02
N GLN A 253 6.59 6.25 -8.87
CA GLN A 253 6.42 7.05 -7.65
C GLN A 253 7.74 7.64 -7.16
N ARG A 254 8.84 6.88 -7.23
CA ARG A 254 10.19 7.41 -6.92
C ARG A 254 10.57 8.57 -7.84
N ALA A 255 10.28 8.45 -9.13
CA ALA A 255 10.53 9.53 -10.08
C ALA A 255 9.71 10.78 -9.75
N TYR A 256 8.43 10.65 -9.42
CA TYR A 256 7.60 11.76 -8.96
C TYR A 256 8.10 12.36 -7.63
N ASN A 257 8.61 11.56 -6.71
CA ASN A 257 9.21 12.08 -5.48
C ASN A 257 10.43 12.97 -5.78
N HIS A 258 11.27 12.58 -6.74
CA HIS A 258 12.38 13.42 -7.24
C HIS A 258 11.88 14.70 -7.94
N MET A 259 10.81 14.61 -8.75
CA MET A 259 10.19 15.79 -9.35
C MET A 259 9.74 16.80 -8.30
N ASN A 260 8.98 16.33 -7.29
CA ASN A 260 8.50 17.17 -6.17
C ASN A 260 9.67 17.80 -5.38
N ALA A 261 10.76 17.05 -5.18
CA ALA A 261 11.98 17.59 -4.55
C ALA A 261 12.66 18.66 -5.43
N GLY A 262 12.67 18.45 -6.73
CA GLY A 262 13.15 19.41 -7.73
C GLY A 262 12.33 20.71 -7.71
N ASP A 263 11.00 20.61 -7.73
CA ASP A 263 10.10 21.77 -7.66
C ASP A 263 10.33 22.57 -6.36
N LYS A 264 10.46 21.88 -5.23
CA LYS A 264 10.78 22.53 -3.97
C LYS A 264 12.13 23.20 -3.95
N ALA A 265 13.13 22.62 -4.59
CA ALA A 265 14.45 23.24 -4.75
C ALA A 265 14.37 24.52 -5.60
N VAL A 266 13.53 24.55 -6.65
CA VAL A 266 13.26 25.77 -7.43
C VAL A 266 12.65 26.86 -6.57
N GLU A 267 11.64 26.55 -5.75
CA GLU A 267 11.02 27.50 -4.81
C GLU A 267 12.04 28.09 -3.82
N LEU A 268 13.03 27.28 -3.42
CA LEU A 268 14.10 27.69 -2.49
C LEU A 268 15.29 28.35 -3.21
N HIS A 269 15.21 28.56 -4.52
CA HIS A 269 16.32 29.08 -5.38
C HIS A 269 17.58 28.19 -5.37
N ASP A 270 17.46 26.91 -5.02
CA ASP A 270 18.53 25.91 -5.14
C ASP A 270 18.53 25.29 -6.55
N ASN A 271 19.04 26.03 -7.51
CA ASN A 271 19.08 25.58 -8.90
C ASN A 271 19.90 24.30 -9.09
N ALA A 272 20.97 24.10 -8.31
CA ALA A 272 21.80 22.90 -8.40
C ALA A 272 21.05 21.67 -7.86
N GLY A 273 20.35 21.83 -6.74
CA GLY A 273 19.47 20.81 -6.17
C GLY A 273 18.35 20.43 -7.16
N ALA A 274 17.67 21.42 -7.73
CA ALA A 274 16.60 21.19 -8.71
C ALA A 274 17.06 20.34 -9.89
N LEU A 275 18.19 20.70 -10.51
CA LEU A 275 18.73 19.96 -11.65
C LEU A 275 19.15 18.52 -11.30
N ARG A 276 19.72 18.33 -10.11
CA ARG A 276 20.07 17.00 -9.64
C ARG A 276 18.82 16.12 -9.49
N GLU A 277 17.77 16.66 -8.88
CA GLU A 277 16.52 15.93 -8.63
C GLU A 277 15.77 15.63 -9.93
N TYR A 278 15.61 16.59 -10.84
CA TYR A 278 14.98 16.33 -12.16
C TYR A 278 15.79 15.31 -12.98
N GLY A 279 17.13 15.40 -12.95
CA GLY A 279 17.98 14.41 -13.61
C GLY A 279 17.81 13.00 -13.04
N ALA A 280 17.64 12.88 -11.71
CA ALA A 280 17.35 11.59 -11.07
C ALA A 280 15.98 11.02 -11.47
N ALA A 281 14.95 11.88 -11.58
CA ALA A 281 13.63 11.47 -12.07
C ALA A 281 13.70 10.92 -13.51
N GLU A 282 14.40 11.60 -14.41
CA GLU A 282 14.58 11.15 -15.80
C GLU A 282 15.36 9.84 -15.90
N GLN A 283 16.36 9.62 -15.03
CA GLN A 283 17.12 8.37 -15.02
C GLN A 283 16.23 7.17 -14.62
N LEU A 284 15.27 7.38 -13.74
CA LEU A 284 14.32 6.33 -13.32
C LEU A 284 13.32 5.99 -14.43
N VAL A 285 12.85 6.97 -15.18
CA VAL A 285 11.83 6.82 -16.23
C VAL A 285 12.18 7.63 -17.49
N PRO A 286 13.22 7.23 -18.26
CA PRO A 286 13.81 8.03 -19.35
C PRO A 286 12.86 8.26 -20.54
N ASP A 287 11.78 7.49 -20.61
CA ASP A 287 10.76 7.60 -21.66
C ASP A 287 9.49 8.33 -21.17
N SER A 288 9.53 9.02 -20.03
CA SER A 288 8.44 9.84 -19.55
C SER A 288 8.51 11.24 -20.13
N ALA A 289 7.60 11.57 -21.04
CA ALA A 289 7.48 12.92 -21.61
C ALA A 289 7.29 13.97 -20.51
N GLU A 290 6.52 13.66 -19.46
CA GLU A 290 6.23 14.56 -18.35
C GLU A 290 7.49 14.93 -17.56
N MET A 291 8.31 13.96 -17.18
CA MET A 291 9.56 14.21 -16.42
C MET A 291 10.51 15.11 -17.21
N ILE A 292 10.69 14.82 -18.50
CA ILE A 292 11.55 15.59 -19.39
C ILE A 292 10.98 17.00 -19.60
N TYR A 293 9.66 17.13 -19.71
CA TYR A 293 9.01 18.44 -19.93
C TYR A 293 9.22 19.39 -18.76
N TRP A 294 8.95 18.95 -17.54
CA TRP A 294 9.10 19.82 -16.37
C TRP A 294 10.57 20.16 -16.08
N HIS A 295 11.50 19.23 -16.38
CA HIS A 295 12.93 19.57 -16.36
C HIS A 295 13.27 20.70 -17.39
N ALA A 296 12.74 20.59 -18.61
CA ALA A 296 12.93 21.64 -19.62
C ALA A 296 12.33 22.98 -19.16
N VAL A 297 11.16 22.98 -18.55
CA VAL A 297 10.52 24.18 -17.98
C VAL A 297 11.40 24.78 -16.87
N ALA A 298 11.93 23.96 -15.97
CA ALA A 298 12.81 24.42 -14.91
C ALA A 298 14.08 25.06 -15.45
N LEU A 299 14.74 24.47 -16.45
CA LEU A 299 15.90 25.06 -17.15
C LEU A 299 15.56 26.40 -17.79
N ALA A 300 14.41 26.51 -18.44
CA ALA A 300 13.98 27.77 -19.06
C ALA A 300 13.75 28.87 -18.01
N ASN A 301 13.13 28.52 -16.86
CA ASN A 301 12.92 29.43 -15.73
C ASN A 301 14.24 29.90 -15.09
N MET A 302 15.29 29.06 -15.10
CA MET A 302 16.63 29.39 -14.61
C MET A 302 17.46 30.24 -15.64
N GLY A 303 16.86 30.58 -16.79
CA GLY A 303 17.57 31.26 -17.87
C GLY A 303 18.48 30.38 -18.73
N ARG A 304 18.51 29.06 -18.48
CA ARG A 304 19.30 28.06 -19.23
C ARG A 304 18.53 27.59 -20.47
N VAL A 305 18.06 28.59 -21.27
CA VAL A 305 17.14 28.35 -22.39
C VAL A 305 17.75 27.38 -23.42
N ASP A 306 19.02 27.56 -23.79
CA ASP A 306 19.65 26.75 -24.83
C ASP A 306 19.75 25.25 -24.42
N GLU A 307 19.84 24.96 -23.13
CA GLU A 307 19.84 23.60 -22.62
C GLU A 307 18.41 23.01 -22.54
N SER A 308 17.38 23.85 -22.35
CA SER A 308 15.99 23.42 -22.34
C SER A 308 15.45 23.02 -23.72
N LEU A 309 15.91 23.67 -24.79
CA LEU A 309 15.35 23.47 -26.15
C LEU A 309 15.45 22.04 -26.66
N PRO A 310 16.59 21.31 -26.52
CA PRO A 310 16.67 19.90 -26.93
C PRO A 310 15.65 19.00 -26.18
N LEU A 311 15.40 19.29 -24.91
CA LEU A 311 14.41 18.55 -24.11
C LEU A 311 13.00 18.84 -24.60
N PHE A 312 12.62 20.09 -24.82
CA PHE A 312 11.35 20.45 -25.44
C PHE A 312 11.16 19.76 -26.80
N LYS A 313 12.20 19.76 -27.66
CA LYS A 313 12.16 19.07 -28.95
C LYS A 313 11.86 17.57 -28.77
N LYS A 314 12.55 16.90 -27.83
CA LYS A 314 12.35 15.49 -27.51
C LYS A 314 10.91 15.25 -27.08
N VAL A 315 10.40 16.02 -26.14
CA VAL A 315 9.03 15.87 -25.60
C VAL A 315 7.96 16.10 -26.64
N PHE A 316 8.10 17.17 -27.47
CA PHE A 316 7.10 17.48 -28.51
C PHE A 316 7.05 16.42 -29.62
N ALA A 317 8.18 15.71 -29.83
CA ALA A 317 8.22 14.56 -30.73
C ALA A 317 7.55 13.30 -30.10
N MET A 318 7.58 13.16 -28.77
CA MET A 318 6.94 12.07 -28.05
C MET A 318 5.42 12.25 -27.96
N ASP A 319 4.98 13.47 -27.61
CA ASP A 319 3.56 13.80 -27.43
C ASP A 319 3.32 15.30 -27.69
N ARG A 320 2.55 15.62 -28.73
CA ARG A 320 2.23 16.99 -29.14
C ARG A 320 1.36 17.74 -28.14
N ASN A 321 0.68 17.08 -27.22
CA ASN A 321 -0.10 17.75 -26.19
C ASN A 321 0.76 18.69 -25.33
N TRP A 322 2.04 18.35 -25.13
CA TRP A 322 2.98 19.21 -24.42
C TRP A 322 3.33 20.49 -25.18
N LEU A 323 3.36 20.43 -26.52
CA LEU A 323 3.50 21.62 -27.35
C LEU A 323 2.32 22.57 -27.18
N ASP A 324 1.09 22.03 -27.20
CA ASP A 324 -0.15 22.80 -27.04
C ASP A 324 -0.34 23.34 -25.61
N LEU A 325 0.27 22.70 -24.60
CA LEU A 325 0.28 23.15 -23.22
C LEU A 325 1.21 24.37 -23.03
N THR A 326 2.35 24.40 -23.68
CA THR A 326 3.44 25.37 -23.43
C THR A 326 2.99 26.84 -23.46
N PRO A 327 2.16 27.31 -24.45
CA PRO A 327 1.70 28.71 -24.47
C PRO A 327 0.74 29.08 -23.33
N ARG A 328 0.26 28.13 -22.56
CA ARG A 328 -0.67 28.36 -21.45
C ARG A 328 0.05 28.54 -20.10
N LEU A 329 1.32 28.15 -20.00
CA LEU A 329 2.10 28.19 -18.76
C LEU A 329 2.38 29.60 -18.21
N PRO A 330 2.63 30.64 -19.02
CA PRO A 330 2.88 32.00 -18.52
C PRO A 330 1.71 32.53 -17.66
N LYS A 331 0.46 32.30 -18.08
CA LYS A 331 -0.72 32.72 -17.33
C LYS A 331 -0.79 32.09 -15.93
N ALA A 332 -0.26 30.88 -15.78
CA ALA A 332 -0.19 30.15 -14.51
C ALA A 332 1.08 30.48 -13.69
N GLY A 333 1.98 31.33 -14.21
CA GLY A 333 3.26 31.64 -13.56
C GLY A 333 4.31 30.53 -13.65
N LEU A 334 4.09 29.53 -14.52
CA LEU A 334 4.98 28.35 -14.66
C LEU A 334 6.08 28.54 -15.72
N LEU A 335 5.96 29.56 -16.56
CA LEU A 335 7.02 30.10 -17.45
C LEU A 335 6.97 31.61 -17.39
N PRO A 336 8.11 32.30 -17.71
CA PRO A 336 8.11 33.76 -17.82
C PRO A 336 7.11 34.23 -18.89
N ASP A 337 6.42 35.34 -18.62
CA ASP A 337 5.58 36.02 -19.61
C ASP A 337 6.45 36.76 -20.62
N ASN A 338 7.12 35.98 -21.48
CA ASN A 338 8.04 36.44 -22.51
C ASN A 338 7.67 35.81 -23.86
N PRO A 339 7.00 36.55 -24.76
CA PRO A 339 6.56 36.03 -26.06
C PRO A 339 7.68 35.47 -26.92
N GLN A 340 8.89 36.06 -26.87
CA GLN A 340 10.03 35.59 -27.65
C GLN A 340 10.54 34.23 -27.14
N LEU A 341 10.58 34.03 -25.81
CA LEU A 341 10.93 32.75 -25.20
C LEU A 341 9.92 31.68 -25.60
N ILE A 342 8.62 31.94 -25.43
CA ILE A 342 7.56 31.00 -25.79
C ILE A 342 7.63 30.64 -27.28
N GLN A 343 7.82 31.61 -28.16
CA GLN A 343 7.99 31.36 -29.60
C GLN A 343 9.21 30.47 -29.89
N LYS A 344 10.36 30.72 -29.22
CA LYS A 344 11.58 29.91 -29.35
C LYS A 344 11.37 28.46 -28.91
N ILE A 345 10.64 28.25 -27.81
CA ILE A 345 10.31 26.91 -27.32
C ILE A 345 9.34 26.20 -28.29
N VAL A 346 8.23 26.84 -28.64
CA VAL A 346 7.18 26.26 -29.53
C VAL A 346 7.75 25.92 -30.91
N ALA A 347 8.75 26.67 -31.39
CA ALA A 347 9.44 26.36 -32.64
C ALA A 347 10.13 24.98 -32.65
N GLN A 348 10.44 24.41 -31.49
CA GLN A 348 11.03 23.08 -31.38
C GLN A 348 10.06 21.95 -31.76
N GLY A 349 8.77 22.23 -31.84
CA GLY A 349 7.72 21.25 -32.25
C GLY A 349 7.39 21.26 -33.75
N LYS A 350 8.13 22.07 -34.53
CA LYS A 350 8.02 22.11 -36.00
C LYS A 350 9.03 21.13 -36.59
#